data_8c09e07c2d5b106e1258e41f9ba251e0
#
_entry.id   8c09e07c2d5b106e1258e41f9ba251e0
#
_cell.length_a   1.000
_cell.length_b   1.000
_cell.length_c   1.000
_cell.angle_alpha   90.00
_cell.angle_beta   90.00
_cell.angle_gamma   90.00
#
_symmetry.space_group_name_H-M   'P 1'
#
loop_
_entity.id
_entity.type
_entity.pdbx_description
1 polymer ?
#
loop_
_entity_poly.entity_id
_entity_poly.type
_entity_poly.pdbx_seq_one_letter_code
_entity_poly.pdbx_strand_id
1 'polypeptide(L)'
;MASKSNKGEILAKFFDDGEYTALFADGAVSAACGYAAGQQAYAVYQNGEAVSVKDVEKNIKVLEMAAQTGCPVVTFYNSVGAKLAEGLDVLTASAKLNATIAKVSGVIPQIAVVTGVCGGTSALSAANADVCVMAEDAELFFTAPFTSAAKGDKVPGAGTAEAAAKAGVAAIVAANAEEAAEKAAHIVGLLPANNLTGPAIFEFEQPTAVLAAGAAPEKAAAALIDKDSAVELFAGFGKSVYTAFATIGGNAVGVVATGEQLCHNCVSKASRFVRLCDAFSVPVLTIVDTKGFVPSATDDIAGGIREAARLAATYADATTAKVALLAGKAVGPVYTALANADLKIAVNGLSLIHI
;
A
#
# COMPACT_ATOMS: atom_id res chain seq x y z
N MET A 1 15.48 -21.13 -5.91
CA MET A 1 14.71 -21.89 -4.89
C MET A 1 14.28 -20.86 -3.88
N ALA A 2 12.99 -20.53 -3.84
CA ALA A 2 12.47 -19.63 -2.81
C ALA A 2 12.81 -20.25 -1.44
N SER A 3 13.40 -19.47 -0.55
CA SER A 3 13.65 -19.87 0.83
C SER A 3 12.31 -20.31 1.41
N LYS A 4 12.26 -21.51 2.01
CA LYS A 4 11.10 -21.92 2.80
C LYS A 4 11.13 -21.12 4.08
N SER A 5 10.57 -19.91 4.02
CA SER A 5 10.41 -19.08 5.22
C SER A 5 9.63 -19.87 6.26
N ASN A 6 10.20 -20.03 7.43
CA ASN A 6 9.56 -20.73 8.53
C ASN A 6 8.43 -19.84 9.06
N LYS A 7 7.18 -20.37 9.03
CA LYS A 7 5.99 -19.69 9.57
C LYS A 7 6.24 -19.07 10.94
N GLY A 8 6.90 -19.80 11.84
CA GLY A 8 7.17 -19.34 13.20
C GLY A 8 8.08 -18.11 13.22
N GLU A 9 9.09 -18.07 12.38
CA GLU A 9 10.01 -16.93 12.26
C GLU A 9 9.30 -15.68 11.71
N ILE A 10 8.49 -15.84 10.66
CA ILE A 10 7.72 -14.74 10.06
C ILE A 10 6.72 -14.15 11.07
N LEU A 11 5.94 -15.00 11.75
CA LEU A 11 4.97 -14.54 12.73
C LEU A 11 5.65 -13.93 13.96
N ALA A 12 6.81 -14.44 14.39
CA ALA A 12 7.60 -13.86 15.47
C ALA A 12 8.17 -12.48 15.12
N LYS A 13 8.40 -12.19 13.82
CA LYS A 13 8.79 -10.86 13.35
C LYS A 13 7.63 -9.90 13.18
N PHE A 14 6.43 -10.42 13.00
CA PHE A 14 5.23 -9.60 12.87
C PHE A 14 4.62 -9.24 14.23
N PHE A 15 4.53 -10.19 15.16
CA PHE A 15 3.96 -9.95 16.48
C PHE A 15 5.00 -9.48 17.49
N ASP A 16 4.61 -8.57 18.36
CA ASP A 16 5.44 -8.04 19.44
C ASP A 16 5.91 -9.18 20.36
N ASP A 17 7.20 -9.18 20.66
CA ASP A 17 7.88 -10.22 21.45
C ASP A 17 7.73 -11.66 20.89
N GLY A 18 7.21 -11.77 19.65
CA GLY A 18 6.90 -13.06 19.04
C GLY A 18 5.71 -13.80 19.65
N GLU A 19 4.90 -13.11 20.46
CA GLU A 19 3.77 -13.69 21.19
C GLU A 19 2.46 -13.59 20.41
N TYR A 20 1.80 -14.72 20.20
CA TYR A 20 0.50 -14.77 19.54
C TYR A 20 -0.33 -15.99 19.95
N THR A 21 -1.64 -15.88 19.81
CA THR A 21 -2.58 -16.98 20.00
C THR A 21 -2.99 -17.57 18.66
N ALA A 22 -2.76 -18.86 18.44
CA ALA A 22 -3.21 -19.56 17.25
C ALA A 22 -4.74 -19.71 17.24
N LEU A 23 -5.38 -19.32 16.13
CA LEU A 23 -6.83 -19.46 15.91
C LEU A 23 -7.15 -20.69 15.07
N PHE A 24 -6.39 -20.89 13.99
CA PHE A 24 -6.46 -22.05 13.11
C PHE A 24 -5.05 -22.53 12.82
N ALA A 25 -4.80 -23.84 12.98
CA ALA A 25 -3.46 -24.42 12.87
C ALA A 25 -3.29 -25.42 11.73
N ASP A 26 -4.37 -25.99 11.21
CA ASP A 26 -4.40 -27.07 10.22
C ASP A 26 -4.62 -26.55 8.78
N GLY A 27 -4.22 -27.34 7.79
CA GLY A 27 -4.42 -27.06 6.36
C GLY A 27 -3.42 -26.09 5.74
N ALA A 28 -3.72 -25.64 4.52
CA ALA A 28 -2.87 -24.72 3.76
C ALA A 28 -2.91 -23.28 4.32
N VAL A 29 -3.98 -22.93 5.04
CA VAL A 29 -4.16 -21.64 5.69
C VAL A 29 -4.26 -21.82 7.18
N SER A 30 -3.46 -21.07 7.92
CA SER A 30 -3.50 -20.93 9.36
C SER A 30 -3.73 -19.47 9.76
N ALA A 31 -4.14 -19.22 11.00
CA ALA A 31 -4.39 -17.88 11.50
C ALA A 31 -3.98 -17.72 12.97
N ALA A 32 -3.64 -16.51 13.34
CA ALA A 32 -3.27 -16.13 14.68
C ALA A 32 -3.78 -14.72 15.01
N CYS A 33 -3.81 -14.38 16.28
CA CYS A 33 -4.00 -13.02 16.77
C CYS A 33 -3.00 -12.70 17.88
N GLY A 34 -2.59 -11.45 17.95
CA GLY A 34 -1.62 -10.95 18.92
C GLY A 34 -1.51 -9.45 18.82
N TYR A 35 -0.48 -8.88 19.41
CA TYR A 35 -0.16 -7.46 19.26
C TYR A 35 0.94 -7.28 18.19
N ALA A 36 0.83 -6.27 17.35
CA ALA A 36 1.82 -5.87 16.39
C ALA A 36 1.97 -4.35 16.45
N ALA A 37 3.18 -3.87 16.73
CA ALA A 37 3.47 -2.46 16.98
C ALA A 37 2.51 -1.82 17.99
N GLY A 38 2.20 -2.54 19.07
CA GLY A 38 1.33 -2.09 20.17
C GLY A 38 -0.17 -2.17 19.86
N GLN A 39 -0.60 -2.59 18.68
CA GLN A 39 -1.99 -2.76 18.30
C GLN A 39 -2.39 -4.23 18.21
N GLN A 40 -3.58 -4.60 18.66
CA GLN A 40 -4.11 -5.93 18.41
C GLN A 40 -4.34 -6.11 16.91
N ALA A 41 -3.84 -7.22 16.34
CA ALA A 41 -3.92 -7.54 14.93
C ALA A 41 -4.18 -9.03 14.70
N TYR A 42 -4.76 -9.33 13.55
CA TYR A 42 -4.92 -10.69 13.06
C TYR A 42 -3.91 -10.98 11.96
N ALA A 43 -3.37 -12.20 11.96
CA ALA A 43 -2.52 -12.72 10.89
C ALA A 43 -3.15 -13.94 10.25
N VAL A 44 -3.17 -13.98 8.92
CA VAL A 44 -3.49 -15.16 8.11
C VAL A 44 -2.22 -15.59 7.39
N TYR A 45 -1.87 -16.86 7.41
CA TYR A 45 -0.64 -17.38 6.82
C TYR A 45 -0.91 -18.55 5.88
N GLN A 46 -0.39 -18.46 4.64
CA GLN A 46 -0.41 -19.51 3.64
C GLN A 46 0.94 -20.23 3.60
N ASN A 47 0.93 -21.57 3.56
CA ASN A 47 2.11 -22.42 3.75
C ASN A 47 2.79 -22.88 2.45
N GLY A 48 2.45 -22.35 1.29
CA GLY A 48 2.97 -22.75 -0.02
C GLY A 48 2.10 -23.73 -0.80
N GLU A 49 1.08 -24.30 -0.17
CA GLU A 49 0.15 -25.24 -0.81
C GLU A 49 -0.98 -24.52 -1.54
N ALA A 50 -1.68 -25.25 -2.41
CA ALA A 50 -2.91 -24.77 -3.03
C ALA A 50 -4.03 -24.66 -2.00
N VAL A 51 -4.77 -23.55 -2.03
CA VAL A 51 -5.80 -23.21 -1.05
C VAL A 51 -7.11 -23.92 -1.38
N SER A 52 -7.64 -24.70 -0.43
CA SER A 52 -8.91 -25.41 -0.52
C SER A 52 -10.10 -24.51 -0.17
N VAL A 53 -11.34 -24.96 -0.40
CA VAL A 53 -12.57 -24.29 0.05
C VAL A 53 -12.51 -24.00 1.55
N LYS A 54 -12.14 -24.98 2.36
CA LYS A 54 -12.04 -24.84 3.83
C LYS A 54 -11.00 -23.79 4.24
N ASP A 55 -9.88 -23.71 3.52
CA ASP A 55 -8.84 -22.74 3.79
C ASP A 55 -9.30 -21.32 3.45
N VAL A 56 -10.04 -21.16 2.34
CA VAL A 56 -10.66 -19.89 1.98
C VAL A 56 -11.69 -19.44 3.04
N GLU A 57 -12.52 -20.37 3.53
CA GLU A 57 -13.51 -20.11 4.58
C GLU A 57 -12.86 -19.65 5.89
N LYS A 58 -11.68 -20.21 6.26
CA LYS A 58 -10.90 -19.72 7.41
C LYS A 58 -10.47 -18.29 7.23
N ASN A 59 -9.97 -17.92 6.04
CA ASN A 59 -9.55 -16.55 5.75
C ASN A 59 -10.74 -15.59 5.85
N ILE A 60 -11.88 -15.93 5.25
CA ILE A 60 -13.13 -15.14 5.37
C ILE A 60 -13.50 -14.95 6.84
N LYS A 61 -13.48 -16.02 7.63
CA LYS A 61 -13.83 -15.96 9.06
C LYS A 61 -12.90 -15.04 9.85
N VAL A 62 -11.59 -15.04 9.56
CA VAL A 62 -10.64 -14.13 10.22
C VAL A 62 -10.93 -12.68 9.84
N LEU A 63 -11.21 -12.37 8.58
CA LEU A 63 -11.59 -11.03 8.14
C LEU A 63 -12.86 -10.55 8.84
N GLU A 64 -13.86 -11.41 8.96
CA GLU A 64 -15.11 -11.09 9.67
C GLU A 64 -14.88 -10.86 11.18
N MET A 65 -14.07 -11.71 11.82
CA MET A 65 -13.69 -11.53 13.24
C MET A 65 -12.93 -10.22 13.46
N ALA A 66 -11.96 -9.92 12.60
CA ALA A 66 -11.18 -8.71 12.65
C ALA A 66 -12.04 -7.44 12.45
N ALA A 67 -12.98 -7.48 11.50
CA ALA A 67 -13.93 -6.38 11.30
C ALA A 67 -14.87 -6.20 12.52
N GLN A 68 -15.29 -7.28 13.16
CA GLN A 68 -16.13 -7.21 14.38
C GLN A 68 -15.38 -6.67 15.59
N THR A 69 -14.10 -6.97 15.71
CA THR A 69 -13.24 -6.48 16.81
C THR A 69 -12.58 -5.13 16.48
N GLY A 70 -12.68 -4.66 15.22
CA GLY A 70 -12.08 -3.41 14.78
C GLY A 70 -10.55 -3.47 14.75
N CYS A 71 -9.96 -4.60 14.37
CA CYS A 71 -8.52 -4.82 14.36
C CYS A 71 -7.99 -5.00 12.93
N PRO A 72 -6.74 -4.57 12.61
CA PRO A 72 -6.09 -4.81 11.33
C PRO A 72 -5.92 -6.30 11.02
N VAL A 73 -5.87 -6.63 9.72
CA VAL A 73 -5.54 -7.97 9.24
C VAL A 73 -4.31 -7.91 8.35
N VAL A 74 -3.34 -8.79 8.63
CA VAL A 74 -2.19 -9.02 7.76
C VAL A 74 -2.27 -10.43 7.20
N THR A 75 -2.29 -10.55 5.87
CA THR A 75 -2.31 -11.86 5.20
C THR A 75 -0.96 -12.12 4.54
N PHE A 76 -0.28 -13.16 5.01
CA PHE A 76 0.99 -13.64 4.45
C PHE A 76 0.69 -14.63 3.33
N TYR A 77 0.91 -14.19 2.10
CA TYR A 77 0.63 -14.94 0.89
C TYR A 77 1.83 -15.79 0.49
N ASN A 78 1.62 -17.10 0.46
CA ASN A 78 2.52 -18.08 -0.13
C ASN A 78 1.66 -19.25 -0.63
N SER A 79 1.15 -19.15 -1.87
CA SER A 79 0.30 -20.17 -2.48
C SER A 79 0.29 -20.05 -4.00
N VAL A 80 0.26 -21.17 -4.66
CA VAL A 80 0.03 -21.25 -6.11
C VAL A 80 -1.40 -20.91 -6.53
N GLY A 81 -2.29 -20.59 -5.57
CA GLY A 81 -3.69 -20.23 -5.77
C GLY A 81 -4.66 -21.32 -5.36
N ALA A 82 -5.84 -21.32 -5.98
CA ALA A 82 -6.92 -22.24 -5.65
C ALA A 82 -6.59 -23.71 -5.96
N LYS A 83 -7.01 -24.62 -5.10
CA LYS A 83 -6.92 -26.08 -5.31
C LYS A 83 -7.92 -26.53 -6.38
N LEU A 84 -7.51 -26.45 -7.64
CA LEU A 84 -8.38 -26.67 -8.81
C LEU A 84 -9.05 -28.05 -8.84
N ALA A 85 -8.54 -29.05 -8.09
CA ALA A 85 -9.19 -30.36 -7.92
C ALA A 85 -10.58 -30.25 -7.24
N GLU A 86 -10.87 -29.17 -6.55
CA GLU A 86 -12.19 -28.89 -5.94
C GLU A 86 -13.15 -28.15 -6.92
N GLY A 87 -12.73 -27.97 -8.17
CA GLY A 87 -13.57 -27.49 -9.26
C GLY A 87 -14.10 -26.07 -9.04
N LEU A 88 -15.39 -25.89 -9.31
CA LEU A 88 -16.06 -24.57 -9.22
C LEU A 88 -16.22 -24.09 -7.77
N ASP A 89 -16.27 -25.00 -6.80
CA ASP A 89 -16.53 -24.65 -5.40
C ASP A 89 -15.40 -23.78 -4.82
N VAL A 90 -14.14 -24.11 -5.09
CA VAL A 90 -13.00 -23.30 -4.62
C VAL A 90 -12.94 -21.94 -5.31
N LEU A 91 -13.35 -21.83 -6.57
CA LEU A 91 -13.42 -20.55 -7.28
C LEU A 91 -14.57 -19.69 -6.72
N THR A 92 -15.72 -20.30 -6.41
CA THR A 92 -16.85 -19.64 -5.75
C THR A 92 -16.46 -19.14 -4.34
N ALA A 93 -15.76 -19.96 -3.56
CA ALA A 93 -15.23 -19.56 -2.26
C ALA A 93 -14.23 -18.41 -2.39
N SER A 94 -13.32 -18.46 -3.37
CA SER A 94 -12.37 -17.38 -3.65
C SER A 94 -13.06 -16.06 -4.05
N ALA A 95 -14.16 -16.14 -4.80
CA ALA A 95 -14.98 -14.97 -5.12
C ALA A 95 -15.62 -14.36 -3.86
N LYS A 96 -16.11 -15.20 -2.93
CA LYS A 96 -16.62 -14.75 -1.63
C LYS A 96 -15.54 -14.09 -0.78
N LEU A 97 -14.31 -14.63 -0.80
CA LEU A 97 -13.17 -14.01 -0.11
C LEU A 97 -12.91 -12.60 -0.65
N ASN A 98 -12.84 -12.44 -1.97
CA ASN A 98 -12.65 -11.11 -2.57
C ASN A 98 -13.80 -10.14 -2.25
N ALA A 99 -15.04 -10.64 -2.20
CA ALA A 99 -16.19 -9.84 -1.77
C ALA A 99 -16.07 -9.43 -0.29
N THR A 100 -15.55 -10.31 0.58
CA THR A 100 -15.31 -9.99 1.99
C THR A 100 -14.19 -8.97 2.14
N ILE A 101 -13.05 -9.14 1.43
CA ILE A 101 -11.97 -8.16 1.37
C ILE A 101 -12.51 -6.78 0.98
N ALA A 102 -13.30 -6.70 -0.08
CA ALA A 102 -13.91 -5.45 -0.54
C ALA A 102 -14.91 -4.86 0.49
N LYS A 103 -15.68 -5.70 1.17
CA LYS A 103 -16.66 -5.27 2.18
C LYS A 103 -16.01 -4.66 3.43
N VAL A 104 -14.85 -5.18 3.84
CA VAL A 104 -14.13 -4.68 5.02
C VAL A 104 -13.06 -3.64 4.67
N SER A 105 -12.85 -3.34 3.38
CA SER A 105 -11.98 -2.26 2.92
C SER A 105 -12.48 -0.92 3.44
N GLY A 106 -11.57 -0.13 4.01
CA GLY A 106 -11.91 1.13 4.68
C GLY A 106 -12.62 0.99 6.03
N VAL A 107 -12.87 -0.24 6.51
CA VAL A 107 -13.36 -0.52 7.87
C VAL A 107 -12.17 -0.84 8.80
N ILE A 108 -11.33 -1.75 8.37
CA ILE A 108 -10.09 -2.15 9.04
C ILE A 108 -8.94 -2.16 8.02
N PRO A 109 -7.70 -1.81 8.42
CA PRO A 109 -6.54 -1.94 7.56
C PRO A 109 -6.30 -3.40 7.15
N GLN A 110 -6.07 -3.61 5.86
CA GLN A 110 -5.74 -4.89 5.26
C GLN A 110 -4.37 -4.82 4.59
N ILE A 111 -3.40 -5.56 5.09
CA ILE A 111 -2.04 -5.59 4.55
C ILE A 111 -1.77 -6.97 3.97
N ALA A 112 -1.40 -7.02 2.70
CA ALA A 112 -0.88 -8.22 2.06
C ALA A 112 0.64 -8.27 2.18
N VAL A 113 1.19 -9.42 2.59
CA VAL A 113 2.62 -9.68 2.62
C VAL A 113 2.90 -10.90 1.75
N VAL A 114 3.53 -10.69 0.60
CA VAL A 114 3.89 -11.79 -0.30
C VAL A 114 5.26 -12.32 0.10
N THR A 115 5.27 -13.52 0.69
CA THR A 115 6.48 -14.15 1.25
C THR A 115 7.02 -15.30 0.42
N GLY A 116 6.35 -15.64 -0.66
CA GLY A 116 6.74 -16.72 -1.56
C GLY A 116 5.96 -16.61 -2.86
N VAL A 117 5.50 -17.74 -3.40
CA VAL A 117 4.68 -17.76 -4.60
C VAL A 117 3.29 -17.20 -4.28
N CYS A 118 2.81 -16.24 -5.08
CA CYS A 118 1.45 -15.74 -4.99
C CYS A 118 0.80 -15.76 -6.38
N GLY A 119 0.07 -16.86 -6.67
CA GLY A 119 -0.47 -17.14 -7.99
C GLY A 119 -1.99 -17.10 -8.07
N GLY A 120 -2.54 -16.83 -9.25
CA GLY A 120 -3.95 -16.97 -9.57
C GLY A 120 -4.88 -16.16 -8.66
N THR A 121 -5.82 -16.82 -7.97
CA THR A 121 -6.78 -16.18 -7.06
C THR A 121 -6.13 -15.50 -5.86
N SER A 122 -5.00 -16.04 -5.36
CA SER A 122 -4.23 -15.43 -4.27
C SER A 122 -3.63 -14.08 -4.69
N ALA A 123 -3.12 -13.99 -5.94
CA ALA A 123 -2.60 -12.73 -6.48
C ALA A 123 -3.68 -11.65 -6.56
N LEU A 124 -4.91 -12.01 -6.95
CA LEU A 124 -6.03 -11.08 -6.98
C LEU A 124 -6.35 -10.56 -5.56
N SER A 125 -6.40 -11.46 -4.58
CA SER A 125 -6.68 -11.09 -3.18
C SER A 125 -5.58 -10.21 -2.59
N ALA A 126 -4.30 -10.53 -2.86
CA ALA A 126 -3.16 -9.73 -2.40
C ALA A 126 -3.15 -8.32 -2.99
N ALA A 127 -3.46 -8.19 -4.29
CA ALA A 127 -3.52 -6.89 -4.98
C ALA A 127 -4.73 -6.04 -4.53
N ASN A 128 -5.76 -6.65 -3.94
CA ASN A 128 -6.96 -5.97 -3.46
C ASN A 128 -6.83 -5.44 -2.02
N ALA A 129 -5.74 -5.74 -1.33
CA ALA A 129 -5.43 -5.19 -0.02
C ALA A 129 -5.07 -3.69 -0.10
N ASP A 130 -5.16 -2.99 1.03
CA ASP A 130 -4.84 -1.57 1.13
C ASP A 130 -3.35 -1.31 0.84
N VAL A 131 -2.47 -2.14 1.40
CA VAL A 131 -1.02 -2.10 1.17
C VAL A 131 -0.52 -3.51 0.86
N CYS A 132 0.30 -3.65 -0.18
CA CYS A 132 0.98 -4.89 -0.51
C CYS A 132 2.50 -4.73 -0.29
N VAL A 133 3.04 -5.50 0.65
CA VAL A 133 4.48 -5.65 0.88
C VAL A 133 4.93 -6.96 0.25
N MET A 134 6.06 -6.97 -0.43
CA MET A 134 6.54 -8.16 -1.13
C MET A 134 8.02 -8.41 -0.80
N ALA A 135 8.37 -9.65 -0.46
CA ALA A 135 9.76 -10.05 -0.35
C ALA A 135 10.43 -10.07 -1.74
N GLU A 136 11.70 -9.70 -1.84
CA GLU A 136 12.43 -9.58 -3.11
C GLU A 136 12.47 -10.89 -3.90
N ASP A 137 12.56 -12.03 -3.20
CA ASP A 137 12.60 -13.37 -3.76
C ASP A 137 11.20 -14.00 -3.99
N ALA A 138 10.11 -13.27 -3.65
CA ALA A 138 8.76 -13.71 -3.86
C ALA A 138 8.27 -13.49 -5.30
N GLU A 139 7.22 -14.21 -5.69
CA GLU A 139 6.63 -14.13 -7.02
C GLU A 139 5.13 -13.78 -6.95
N LEU A 140 4.68 -12.89 -7.82
CA LEU A 140 3.27 -12.47 -7.95
C LEU A 140 2.82 -12.54 -9.41
N PHE A 141 1.81 -13.37 -9.73
CA PHE A 141 1.33 -13.55 -11.10
C PHE A 141 -0.09 -14.14 -11.16
N PHE A 142 -0.82 -13.87 -12.25
CA PHE A 142 -2.02 -14.62 -12.59
C PHE A 142 -1.69 -15.92 -13.32
N THR A 143 -0.79 -15.84 -14.30
CA THR A 143 -0.27 -17.00 -15.03
C THR A 143 1.21 -17.13 -14.73
N ALA A 144 1.62 -18.30 -14.30
CA ALA A 144 3.02 -18.56 -13.98
C ALA A 144 3.92 -18.20 -15.20
N PRO A 145 5.05 -17.50 -14.98
CA PRO A 145 5.91 -17.01 -16.07
C PRO A 145 6.37 -18.11 -17.03
N PHE A 146 6.62 -19.34 -16.53
CA PHE A 146 6.98 -20.48 -17.38
C PHE A 146 5.84 -20.90 -18.32
N THR A 147 4.57 -20.75 -17.88
CA THR A 147 3.39 -21.08 -18.70
C THR A 147 3.21 -20.05 -19.81
N SER A 148 3.40 -18.77 -19.53
CA SER A 148 3.36 -17.70 -20.54
C SER A 148 4.50 -17.87 -21.54
N ALA A 149 5.70 -18.17 -21.06
CA ALA A 149 6.87 -18.42 -21.93
C ALA A 149 6.68 -19.61 -22.87
N ALA A 150 6.03 -20.69 -22.38
CA ALA A 150 5.69 -21.85 -23.21
C ALA A 150 4.70 -21.52 -24.35
N LYS A 151 3.90 -20.46 -24.17
CA LYS A 151 2.97 -19.94 -25.19
C LYS A 151 3.59 -18.84 -26.10
N GLY A 152 4.91 -18.60 -25.98
CA GLY A 152 5.63 -17.60 -26.76
C GLY A 152 5.66 -16.20 -26.13
N ASP A 153 5.03 -15.96 -24.98
CA ASP A 153 5.05 -14.71 -24.25
C ASP A 153 6.12 -14.77 -23.14
N LYS A 154 7.38 -14.58 -23.54
CA LYS A 154 8.53 -14.61 -22.64
C LYS A 154 8.96 -13.18 -22.28
N VAL A 155 8.56 -12.72 -21.12
CA VAL A 155 8.94 -11.41 -20.58
C VAL A 155 9.99 -11.59 -19.46
N PRO A 156 11.22 -11.06 -19.61
CA PRO A 156 12.23 -11.10 -18.55
C PRO A 156 11.72 -10.41 -17.27
N GLY A 157 11.91 -11.05 -16.13
CA GLY A 157 11.48 -10.51 -14.83
C GLY A 157 9.97 -10.58 -14.56
N ALA A 158 9.18 -11.22 -15.45
CA ALA A 158 7.75 -11.41 -15.18
C ALA A 158 7.54 -12.14 -13.85
N GLY A 159 6.61 -11.64 -13.05
CA GLY A 159 6.25 -12.20 -11.73
C GLY A 159 7.17 -11.79 -10.58
N THR A 160 8.30 -11.13 -10.82
CA THR A 160 9.22 -10.69 -9.76
C THR A 160 8.66 -9.53 -8.93
N ALA A 161 9.19 -9.34 -7.72
CA ALA A 161 8.86 -8.21 -6.86
C ALA A 161 9.15 -6.86 -7.54
N GLU A 162 10.24 -6.76 -8.29
CA GLU A 162 10.58 -5.57 -9.07
C GLU A 162 9.50 -5.25 -10.12
N ALA A 163 9.02 -6.27 -10.84
CA ALA A 163 7.94 -6.09 -11.83
C ALA A 163 6.63 -5.68 -11.16
N ALA A 164 6.28 -6.29 -10.02
CA ALA A 164 5.11 -5.93 -9.23
C ALA A 164 5.19 -4.49 -8.68
N ALA A 165 6.38 -4.05 -8.24
CA ALA A 165 6.60 -2.67 -7.81
C ALA A 165 6.49 -1.68 -8.97
N LYS A 166 7.06 -1.97 -10.13
CA LYS A 166 6.94 -1.14 -11.35
C LYS A 166 5.49 -1.06 -11.88
N ALA A 167 4.71 -2.10 -11.65
CA ALA A 167 3.29 -2.13 -11.99
C ALA A 167 2.39 -1.42 -10.95
N GLY A 168 2.94 -0.95 -9.83
CA GLY A 168 2.20 -0.30 -8.76
C GLY A 168 1.35 -1.25 -7.91
N VAL A 169 1.64 -2.56 -7.92
CA VAL A 169 0.98 -3.55 -7.07
C VAL A 169 1.71 -3.65 -5.73
N ALA A 170 3.01 -3.96 -5.74
CA ALA A 170 3.80 -3.95 -4.53
C ALA A 170 4.10 -2.49 -4.12
N ALA A 171 3.62 -2.10 -2.95
CA ALA A 171 3.88 -0.80 -2.37
C ALA A 171 5.29 -0.72 -1.78
N ILE A 172 5.76 -1.82 -1.20
CA ILE A 172 7.10 -1.96 -0.61
C ILE A 172 7.70 -3.29 -1.07
N VAL A 173 8.99 -3.27 -1.40
CA VAL A 173 9.80 -4.47 -1.58
C VAL A 173 10.78 -4.56 -0.41
N ALA A 174 10.78 -5.69 0.27
CA ALA A 174 11.65 -6.00 1.40
C ALA A 174 12.69 -7.05 0.97
N ALA A 175 13.86 -7.05 1.59
CA ALA A 175 14.95 -7.95 1.21
C ALA A 175 14.62 -9.45 1.40
N ASN A 176 13.72 -9.76 2.34
CA ASN A 176 13.26 -11.12 2.62
C ASN A 176 11.88 -11.12 3.30
N ALA A 177 11.34 -12.30 3.58
CA ALA A 177 10.03 -12.47 4.18
C ALA A 177 9.93 -11.93 5.61
N GLU A 178 11.00 -12.06 6.40
CA GLU A 178 11.07 -11.57 7.77
C GLU A 178 11.04 -10.04 7.80
N GLU A 179 11.84 -9.37 6.98
CA GLU A 179 11.79 -7.91 6.84
C GLU A 179 10.43 -7.44 6.31
N ALA A 180 9.81 -8.20 5.41
CA ALA A 180 8.46 -7.88 4.93
C ALA A 180 7.43 -7.94 6.07
N ALA A 181 7.57 -8.89 7.00
CA ALA A 181 6.73 -8.98 8.19
C ALA A 181 6.95 -7.80 9.15
N GLU A 182 8.21 -7.41 9.39
CA GLU A 182 8.55 -6.23 10.21
C GLU A 182 7.98 -4.93 9.62
N LYS A 183 8.11 -4.76 8.28
CA LYS A 183 7.51 -3.61 7.58
C LYS A 183 5.99 -3.59 7.68
N ALA A 184 5.35 -4.75 7.59
CA ALA A 184 3.90 -4.86 7.77
C ALA A 184 3.46 -4.50 9.20
N ALA A 185 4.18 -4.96 10.23
CA ALA A 185 3.94 -4.57 11.61
C ALA A 185 4.10 -3.05 11.80
N HIS A 186 5.13 -2.45 11.22
CA HIS A 186 5.33 -1.01 11.29
C HIS A 186 4.19 -0.22 10.63
N ILE A 187 3.67 -0.68 9.47
CA ILE A 187 2.50 -0.06 8.81
C ILE A 187 1.25 -0.20 9.69
N VAL A 188 1.05 -1.36 10.34
CA VAL A 188 -0.03 -1.55 11.32
C VAL A 188 0.05 -0.49 12.41
N GLY A 189 1.23 -0.22 12.96
CA GLY A 189 1.42 0.80 13.99
C GLY A 189 1.14 2.23 13.53
N LEU A 190 1.39 2.55 12.25
CA LEU A 190 1.16 3.90 11.68
C LEU A 190 -0.32 4.15 11.33
N LEU A 191 -1.07 3.10 11.02
CA LEU A 191 -2.49 3.21 10.70
C LEU A 191 -3.35 3.12 11.97
N PRO A 192 -4.51 3.79 12.05
CA PRO A 192 -5.51 3.51 13.06
C PRO A 192 -5.94 2.03 13.02
N ALA A 193 -6.33 1.48 14.16
CA ALA A 193 -6.83 0.09 14.20
C ALA A 193 -8.05 -0.14 13.30
N ASN A 194 -8.88 0.89 13.12
CA ASN A 194 -10.05 0.89 12.24
C ASN A 194 -10.46 2.34 11.91
N ASN A 195 -11.45 2.51 11.06
CA ASN A 195 -11.93 3.81 10.61
C ASN A 195 -12.66 4.65 11.68
N LEU A 196 -12.87 4.12 12.89
CA LEU A 196 -13.50 4.84 14.01
C LEU A 196 -12.49 5.27 15.07
N THR A 197 -11.24 4.82 14.98
CA THR A 197 -10.17 5.15 15.93
C THR A 197 -9.21 6.18 15.31
N GLY A 198 -8.59 7.01 16.16
CA GLY A 198 -7.50 7.88 15.74
C GLY A 198 -6.18 7.13 15.62
N PRO A 199 -5.21 7.67 14.86
CA PRO A 199 -3.86 7.13 14.80
C PRO A 199 -3.15 7.21 16.16
N ALA A 200 -2.16 6.35 16.36
CA ALA A 200 -1.29 6.41 17.53
C ALA A 200 -0.45 7.69 17.52
N ILE A 201 -0.02 8.12 18.70
CA ILE A 201 0.93 9.24 18.87
C ILE A 201 2.29 8.63 19.17
N PHE A 202 3.31 9.10 18.48
CA PHE A 202 4.69 8.62 18.57
C PHE A 202 5.60 9.62 19.27
N GLU A 203 6.66 9.14 19.87
CA GLU A 203 7.80 9.98 20.20
C GLU A 203 8.45 10.46 18.87
N PHE A 204 8.97 11.68 18.85
CA PHE A 204 9.46 12.27 17.62
C PHE A 204 10.69 13.14 17.83
N GLU A 205 11.52 13.23 16.79
CA GLU A 205 12.58 14.21 16.65
C GLU A 205 12.24 15.17 15.52
N GLN A 206 12.51 16.45 15.74
CA GLN A 206 12.28 17.49 14.71
C GLN A 206 13.14 17.23 13.46
N PRO A 207 12.66 17.57 12.26
CA PRO A 207 13.45 17.50 11.05
C PRO A 207 14.69 18.42 11.16
N THR A 208 15.81 17.93 10.67
CA THR A 208 17.05 18.72 10.58
C THR A 208 17.25 19.36 9.20
N ALA A 209 16.51 18.88 8.20
CA ALA A 209 16.55 19.39 6.85
C ALA A 209 15.74 20.69 6.73
N VAL A 210 16.13 21.53 5.78
CA VAL A 210 15.43 22.78 5.46
C VAL A 210 14.80 22.64 4.07
N LEU A 211 13.55 23.05 3.96
CA LEU A 211 12.83 23.05 2.68
C LEU A 211 13.50 24.02 1.70
N ALA A 212 13.99 23.49 0.60
CA ALA A 212 14.60 24.25 -0.49
C ALA A 212 13.70 24.27 -1.72
N ALA A 213 13.65 25.38 -2.44
CA ALA A 213 12.94 25.47 -3.72
C ALA A 213 13.58 24.50 -4.74
N GLY A 214 12.75 23.78 -5.47
CA GLY A 214 13.22 22.77 -6.45
C GLY A 214 13.83 21.53 -5.83
N ALA A 215 13.63 21.29 -4.54
CA ALA A 215 14.07 20.04 -3.90
C ALA A 215 13.38 18.83 -4.51
N ALA A 216 14.10 17.70 -4.57
CA ALA A 216 13.47 16.43 -4.92
C ALA A 216 12.32 16.09 -3.94
N PRO A 217 11.25 15.42 -4.39
CA PRO A 217 10.05 15.21 -3.58
C PRO A 217 10.31 14.61 -2.21
N GLU A 218 11.18 13.59 -2.12
CA GLU A 218 11.58 12.95 -0.87
C GLU A 218 12.31 13.89 0.08
N LYS A 219 13.15 14.79 -0.47
CA LYS A 219 13.88 15.80 0.33
C LYS A 219 12.96 16.91 0.82
N ALA A 220 11.98 17.32 -0.02
CA ALA A 220 10.97 18.28 0.39
C ALA A 220 10.09 17.70 1.52
N ALA A 221 9.73 16.43 1.45
CA ALA A 221 9.02 15.74 2.52
C ALA A 221 9.85 15.67 3.80
N ALA A 222 11.11 15.21 3.72
CA ALA A 222 12.02 15.08 4.86
C ALA A 222 12.28 16.38 5.62
N ALA A 223 12.07 17.53 4.99
CA ALA A 223 12.20 18.83 5.64
C ALA A 223 10.99 19.22 6.52
N LEU A 224 9.90 18.46 6.45
CA LEU A 224 8.62 18.83 7.07
C LEU A 224 8.07 17.75 8.01
N ILE A 225 8.54 16.51 7.88
CA ILE A 225 8.15 15.38 8.70
C ILE A 225 9.17 15.15 9.81
N ASP A 226 8.79 14.42 10.84
CA ASP A 226 9.69 14.03 11.91
C ASP A 226 10.84 13.18 11.37
N LYS A 227 12.01 13.34 11.95
CA LYS A 227 13.22 12.66 11.50
C LYS A 227 13.01 11.13 11.50
N ASP A 228 13.43 10.49 10.43
CA ASP A 228 13.42 9.02 10.22
C ASP A 228 12.02 8.37 10.34
N SER A 229 10.93 9.15 10.31
CA SER A 229 9.55 8.65 10.43
C SER A 229 8.94 8.12 9.13
N ALA A 230 9.54 8.41 7.98
CA ALA A 230 8.94 8.12 6.68
C ALA A 230 8.95 6.64 6.31
N VAL A 231 7.79 6.13 5.92
CA VAL A 231 7.61 4.85 5.23
C VAL A 231 7.11 5.11 3.83
N GLU A 232 8.02 5.11 2.86
CA GLU A 232 7.68 5.36 1.46
C GLU A 232 6.88 4.19 0.89
N LEU A 233 5.79 4.52 0.18
CA LEU A 233 4.97 3.56 -0.56
C LEU A 233 5.09 3.80 -2.06
N PHE A 234 5.13 2.72 -2.84
CA PHE A 234 5.17 2.75 -4.30
C PHE A 234 6.39 3.47 -4.90
N ALA A 235 7.56 3.35 -4.28
CA ALA A 235 8.81 3.93 -4.80
C ALA A 235 9.14 3.51 -6.25
N GLY A 236 8.79 2.29 -6.64
CA GLY A 236 8.98 1.75 -7.99
C GLY A 236 8.01 2.27 -9.06
N PHE A 237 6.88 2.88 -8.66
CA PHE A 237 5.78 3.31 -9.52
C PHE A 237 5.57 4.82 -9.45
N GLY A 238 5.30 5.47 -10.57
CA GLY A 238 4.99 6.91 -10.59
C GLY A 238 6.07 7.76 -9.92
N LYS A 239 7.33 7.63 -10.32
CA LYS A 239 8.51 8.14 -9.62
C LYS A 239 8.57 9.67 -9.43
N SER A 240 7.81 10.46 -10.22
CA SER A 240 7.72 11.91 -10.02
C SER A 240 6.73 12.32 -8.92
N VAL A 241 6.19 11.37 -8.18
CA VAL A 241 5.43 11.63 -6.96
C VAL A 241 5.99 10.75 -5.85
N TYR A 242 6.30 11.37 -4.74
CA TYR A 242 6.64 10.69 -3.49
C TYR A 242 5.36 10.51 -2.66
N THR A 243 5.13 9.32 -2.13
CA THR A 243 4.04 9.03 -1.20
C THR A 243 4.58 8.26 -0.02
N ALA A 244 4.31 8.71 1.19
CA ALA A 244 4.77 8.05 2.40
C ALA A 244 3.76 8.23 3.55
N PHE A 245 3.67 7.23 4.43
CA PHE A 245 3.25 7.50 5.80
C PHE A 245 4.44 8.04 6.58
N ALA A 246 4.19 9.01 7.44
CA ALA A 246 5.20 9.63 8.29
C ALA A 246 4.55 10.18 9.56
N THR A 247 5.32 10.84 10.42
CA THR A 247 4.78 11.60 11.53
C THR A 247 5.16 13.08 11.43
N ILE A 248 4.31 13.93 12.00
CA ILE A 248 4.58 15.36 12.21
C ILE A 248 4.19 15.68 13.66
N GLY A 249 5.20 16.03 14.46
CA GLY A 249 4.99 16.23 15.90
C GLY A 249 4.45 14.96 16.58
N GLY A 250 4.88 13.80 16.15
CA GLY A 250 4.45 12.48 16.61
C GLY A 250 3.09 12.00 16.07
N ASN A 251 2.36 12.80 15.30
CA ASN A 251 1.07 12.40 14.75
C ASN A 251 1.23 11.81 13.35
N ALA A 252 0.63 10.65 13.10
CA ALA A 252 0.68 10.00 11.80
C ALA A 252 0.00 10.84 10.71
N VAL A 253 0.67 10.98 9.57
CA VAL A 253 0.21 11.72 8.41
C VAL A 253 0.55 10.97 7.12
N GLY A 254 -0.26 11.16 6.08
CA GLY A 254 0.09 10.81 4.73
C GLY A 254 0.77 11.98 4.04
N VAL A 255 1.89 11.74 3.37
CA VAL A 255 2.64 12.76 2.63
C VAL A 255 2.58 12.47 1.14
N VAL A 256 2.20 13.48 0.36
CA VAL A 256 2.26 13.48 -1.10
C VAL A 256 3.15 14.63 -1.53
N ALA A 257 4.32 14.36 -2.12
CA ALA A 257 5.18 15.41 -2.64
C ALA A 257 5.36 15.25 -4.16
N THR A 258 5.23 16.34 -4.89
CA THR A 258 5.30 16.34 -6.35
C THR A 258 6.71 16.64 -6.86
N GLY A 259 7.11 15.97 -7.93
CA GLY A 259 8.29 16.31 -8.70
C GLY A 259 7.96 17.16 -9.93
N GLU A 260 8.92 17.27 -10.83
CA GLU A 260 8.92 18.25 -11.91
C GLU A 260 7.70 18.16 -12.85
N GLN A 261 7.31 16.93 -13.25
CA GLN A 261 6.15 16.68 -14.12
C GLN A 261 5.45 15.39 -13.71
N LEU A 262 4.12 15.37 -13.80
CA LEU A 262 3.29 14.27 -13.37
C LEU A 262 2.74 13.46 -14.54
N CYS A 263 3.14 12.21 -14.68
CA CYS A 263 2.58 11.26 -15.65
C CYS A 263 1.32 10.56 -15.08
N HIS A 264 0.59 9.84 -15.94
CA HIS A 264 -0.61 9.08 -15.53
C HIS A 264 -0.36 8.13 -14.34
N ASN A 265 0.80 7.46 -14.28
CA ASN A 265 1.17 6.59 -13.16
C ASN A 265 1.41 7.39 -11.87
N CYS A 266 2.01 8.58 -11.96
CA CYS A 266 2.23 9.48 -10.84
C CYS A 266 0.90 9.91 -10.21
N VAL A 267 -0.03 10.27 -11.06
CA VAL A 267 -1.36 10.72 -10.70
C VAL A 267 -2.20 9.59 -10.09
N SER A 268 -2.11 8.39 -10.69
CA SER A 268 -2.76 7.18 -10.18
C SER A 268 -2.24 6.80 -8.79
N LYS A 269 -0.91 6.86 -8.57
CA LYS A 269 -0.25 6.65 -7.27
C LYS A 269 -0.80 7.60 -6.20
N ALA A 270 -0.79 8.90 -6.49
CA ALA A 270 -1.29 9.92 -5.56
C ALA A 270 -2.77 9.69 -5.21
N SER A 271 -3.62 9.44 -6.21
CA SER A 271 -5.05 9.16 -5.98
C SER A 271 -5.27 7.96 -5.08
N ARG A 272 -4.57 6.84 -5.33
CA ARG A 272 -4.67 5.63 -4.51
C ARG A 272 -4.25 5.90 -3.07
N PHE A 273 -3.14 6.61 -2.89
CA PHE A 273 -2.59 6.90 -1.56
C PHE A 273 -3.50 7.83 -0.75
N VAL A 274 -4.02 8.90 -1.35
CA VAL A 274 -4.94 9.81 -0.67
C VAL A 274 -6.24 9.11 -0.27
N ARG A 275 -6.78 8.22 -1.11
CA ARG A 275 -7.95 7.41 -0.75
C ARG A 275 -7.68 6.47 0.41
N LEU A 276 -6.48 5.90 0.51
CA LEU A 276 -6.07 5.09 1.65
C LEU A 276 -6.02 5.94 2.93
N CYS A 277 -5.42 7.12 2.88
CA CYS A 277 -5.40 8.04 4.00
C CYS A 277 -6.82 8.44 4.43
N ASP A 278 -7.70 8.77 3.47
CA ASP A 278 -9.08 9.16 3.74
C ASP A 278 -9.89 8.05 4.40
N ALA A 279 -9.73 6.79 3.93
CA ALA A 279 -10.42 5.62 4.48
C ALA A 279 -10.18 5.43 6.00
N PHE A 280 -9.02 5.85 6.49
CA PHE A 280 -8.63 5.73 7.90
C PHE A 280 -8.44 7.09 8.60
N SER A 281 -8.98 8.15 8.04
CA SER A 281 -8.90 9.52 8.61
C SER A 281 -7.48 9.98 8.93
N VAL A 282 -6.48 9.49 8.19
CA VAL A 282 -5.09 9.94 8.28
C VAL A 282 -4.96 11.28 7.56
N PRO A 283 -4.54 12.37 8.24
CA PRO A 283 -4.37 13.67 7.60
C PRO A 283 -3.37 13.64 6.45
N VAL A 284 -3.59 14.44 5.40
CA VAL A 284 -2.72 14.47 4.22
C VAL A 284 -2.00 15.81 4.10
N LEU A 285 -0.68 15.76 4.07
CA LEU A 285 0.19 16.87 3.66
C LEU A 285 0.55 16.71 2.19
N THR A 286 0.15 17.66 1.36
CA THR A 286 0.52 17.72 -0.05
C THR A 286 1.55 18.82 -0.28
N ILE A 287 2.74 18.49 -0.77
CA ILE A 287 3.82 19.43 -1.08
C ILE A 287 3.87 19.56 -2.60
N VAL A 288 3.54 20.75 -3.09
CA VAL A 288 3.42 21.03 -4.52
C VAL A 288 4.59 21.88 -5.01
N ASP A 289 5.41 21.29 -5.86
CA ASP A 289 6.42 21.97 -6.68
C ASP A 289 6.55 21.25 -8.03
N THR A 290 5.73 21.64 -9.01
CA THR A 290 5.65 20.94 -10.29
C THR A 290 5.35 21.89 -11.45
N LYS A 291 5.92 21.59 -12.62
CA LYS A 291 5.64 22.27 -13.88
C LYS A 291 4.29 21.84 -14.50
N GLY A 292 3.61 20.87 -13.92
CA GLY A 292 2.33 20.39 -14.41
C GLY A 292 2.31 18.92 -14.79
N PHE A 293 1.24 18.53 -15.48
CA PHE A 293 1.18 17.20 -16.09
C PHE A 293 2.16 17.11 -17.26
N VAL A 294 2.63 15.88 -17.58
CA VAL A 294 3.51 15.65 -18.71
C VAL A 294 2.81 16.11 -20.01
N PRO A 295 3.38 17.06 -20.75
CA PRO A 295 2.77 17.56 -22.00
C PRO A 295 3.02 16.57 -23.15
N SER A 296 2.31 15.44 -23.14
CA SER A 296 2.50 14.34 -24.09
C SER A 296 1.18 13.73 -24.51
N ALA A 297 0.89 13.77 -25.81
CA ALA A 297 -0.27 13.07 -26.38
C ALA A 297 -0.23 11.56 -26.08
N THR A 298 0.95 10.96 -25.97
CA THR A 298 1.12 9.55 -25.57
C THR A 298 0.65 9.33 -24.14
N ASP A 299 0.96 10.23 -23.21
CA ASP A 299 0.48 10.14 -21.82
C ASP A 299 -1.02 10.37 -21.74
N ASP A 300 -1.57 11.33 -22.50
CA ASP A 300 -3.02 11.57 -22.58
C ASP A 300 -3.78 10.33 -23.06
N ILE A 301 -3.28 9.67 -24.13
CA ILE A 301 -3.85 8.43 -24.68
C ILE A 301 -3.69 7.26 -23.68
N ALA A 302 -2.58 7.20 -22.95
CA ALA A 302 -2.37 6.19 -21.89
C ALA A 302 -3.28 6.39 -20.67
N GLY A 303 -4.02 7.50 -20.63
CA GLY A 303 -5.02 7.78 -19.60
C GLY A 303 -4.68 8.98 -18.72
N GLY A 304 -3.74 9.84 -19.10
CA GLY A 304 -3.32 11.02 -18.32
C GLY A 304 -4.50 11.88 -17.87
N ILE A 305 -5.39 12.25 -18.80
CA ILE A 305 -6.57 13.07 -18.49
C ILE A 305 -7.52 12.33 -17.53
N ARG A 306 -7.74 11.02 -17.75
CA ARG A 306 -8.61 10.22 -16.88
C ARG A 306 -8.08 10.14 -15.45
N GLU A 307 -6.79 9.90 -15.29
CA GLU A 307 -6.17 9.84 -13.96
C GLU A 307 -6.10 11.22 -13.30
N ALA A 308 -5.86 12.30 -14.07
CA ALA A 308 -5.92 13.67 -13.56
C ALA A 308 -7.32 14.05 -13.03
N ALA A 309 -8.37 13.68 -13.77
CA ALA A 309 -9.76 13.87 -13.31
C ALA A 309 -10.05 13.05 -12.04
N ARG A 310 -9.55 11.80 -11.96
CA ARG A 310 -9.66 10.96 -10.75
C ARG A 310 -8.95 11.60 -9.56
N LEU A 311 -7.74 12.15 -9.76
CA LEU A 311 -7.00 12.84 -8.69
C LEU A 311 -7.78 14.04 -8.16
N ALA A 312 -8.31 14.87 -9.05
CA ALA A 312 -9.12 16.03 -8.67
C ALA A 312 -10.35 15.61 -7.86
N ALA A 313 -11.08 14.57 -8.32
CA ALA A 313 -12.21 14.01 -7.60
C ALA A 313 -11.78 13.44 -6.23
N THR A 314 -10.68 12.70 -6.16
CA THR A 314 -10.16 12.13 -4.91
C THR A 314 -9.89 13.20 -3.86
N TYR A 315 -9.22 14.30 -4.24
CA TYR A 315 -8.97 15.41 -3.31
C TYR A 315 -10.24 16.16 -2.91
N ALA A 316 -11.21 16.25 -3.81
CA ALA A 316 -12.49 16.89 -3.54
C ALA A 316 -13.37 16.05 -2.60
N ASP A 317 -13.41 14.74 -2.80
CA ASP A 317 -14.25 13.82 -2.04
C ASP A 317 -13.65 13.46 -0.67
N ALA A 318 -12.31 13.48 -0.53
CA ALA A 318 -11.64 13.10 0.71
C ALA A 318 -12.08 13.99 1.87
N THR A 319 -12.52 13.35 2.95
CA THR A 319 -13.04 13.98 4.18
C THR A 319 -11.98 14.16 5.25
N THR A 320 -10.86 13.43 5.16
CA THR A 320 -9.72 13.63 6.07
C THR A 320 -9.13 15.03 5.93
N ALA A 321 -8.51 15.52 7.00
CA ALA A 321 -7.86 16.85 6.99
C ALA A 321 -6.74 16.91 5.94
N LYS A 322 -6.75 17.94 5.11
CA LYS A 322 -5.80 18.15 4.02
C LYS A 322 -5.10 19.50 4.12
N VAL A 323 -3.78 19.46 4.06
CA VAL A 323 -2.95 20.68 3.96
C VAL A 323 -2.21 20.65 2.64
N ALA A 324 -2.30 21.71 1.85
CA ALA A 324 -1.52 21.91 0.64
C ALA A 324 -0.45 22.97 0.87
N LEU A 325 0.81 22.58 0.81
CA LEU A 325 1.96 23.48 0.83
C LEU A 325 2.44 23.71 -0.61
N LEU A 326 2.28 24.92 -1.08
CA LEU A 326 2.83 25.37 -2.37
C LEU A 326 4.29 25.78 -2.14
N ALA A 327 5.20 24.83 -2.32
CA ALA A 327 6.63 25.02 -2.06
C ALA A 327 7.38 25.60 -3.26
N GLY A 328 6.79 25.55 -4.44
CA GLY A 328 7.38 26.03 -5.69
C GLY A 328 6.31 26.25 -6.76
N LYS A 329 6.53 25.71 -7.96
CA LYS A 329 5.60 25.89 -9.08
C LYS A 329 4.35 25.05 -8.87
N ALA A 330 3.21 25.62 -9.23
CA ALA A 330 1.92 24.93 -9.25
C ALA A 330 1.13 25.40 -10.49
N VAL A 331 1.36 24.78 -11.63
CA VAL A 331 0.92 25.31 -12.92
C VAL A 331 -0.36 24.64 -13.41
N GLY A 332 -1.33 25.48 -13.77
CA GLY A 332 -2.53 25.12 -14.51
C GLY A 332 -3.40 24.03 -13.84
N PRO A 333 -3.77 22.97 -14.57
CA PRO A 333 -4.68 21.92 -14.08
C PRO A 333 -4.17 21.17 -12.84
N VAL A 334 -2.84 21.11 -12.62
CA VAL A 334 -2.29 20.49 -11.41
C VAL A 334 -2.69 21.22 -10.14
N TYR A 335 -2.67 22.55 -10.15
CA TYR A 335 -3.15 23.34 -9.01
C TYR A 335 -4.61 23.00 -8.70
N THR A 336 -5.47 22.94 -9.73
CA THR A 336 -6.88 22.62 -9.53
C THR A 336 -7.12 21.20 -9.01
N ALA A 337 -6.24 20.26 -9.34
CA ALA A 337 -6.35 18.88 -8.87
C ALA A 337 -5.84 18.70 -7.43
N LEU A 338 -4.72 19.35 -7.05
CA LEU A 338 -4.04 19.14 -5.77
C LEU A 338 -4.35 20.17 -4.69
N ALA A 339 -4.85 21.35 -5.06
CA ALA A 339 -5.08 22.44 -4.11
C ALA A 339 -6.47 22.42 -3.45
N ASN A 340 -7.25 21.37 -3.61
CA ASN A 340 -8.48 21.18 -2.86
C ASN A 340 -8.14 20.67 -1.44
N ALA A 341 -7.80 21.60 -0.55
CA ALA A 341 -7.33 21.35 0.80
C ALA A 341 -7.99 22.33 1.77
N ASP A 342 -8.10 21.92 3.04
CA ASP A 342 -8.70 22.72 4.12
C ASP A 342 -7.81 23.91 4.48
N LEU A 343 -6.48 23.69 4.42
CA LEU A 343 -5.49 24.75 4.61
C LEU A 343 -4.52 24.79 3.42
N LYS A 344 -4.31 25.98 2.87
CA LYS A 344 -3.35 26.24 1.80
C LYS A 344 -2.28 27.20 2.28
N ILE A 345 -1.03 26.78 2.17
CA ILE A 345 0.14 27.56 2.58
C ILE A 345 1.00 27.79 1.34
N ALA A 346 1.41 29.01 1.08
CA ALA A 346 2.32 29.33 0.00
C ALA A 346 3.61 29.93 0.56
N VAL A 347 4.75 29.47 0.06
CA VAL A 347 6.05 30.08 0.38
C VAL A 347 6.17 31.38 -0.40
N ASN A 348 6.65 32.47 0.24
CA ASN A 348 6.82 33.76 -0.40
C ASN A 348 7.70 33.68 -1.67
N GLY A 349 7.26 34.33 -2.75
CA GLY A 349 7.99 34.39 -4.01
C GLY A 349 7.53 33.38 -5.08
N LEU A 350 6.39 32.67 -4.86
CA LEU A 350 5.85 31.71 -5.83
C LEU A 350 5.26 32.37 -7.07
N SER A 351 5.63 31.84 -8.23
CA SER A 351 4.92 32.09 -9.49
C SER A 351 3.81 31.05 -9.66
N LEU A 352 2.57 31.44 -9.37
CA LEU A 352 1.39 30.58 -9.53
C LEU A 352 0.89 30.50 -10.97
N ILE A 353 1.44 31.34 -11.87
CA ILE A 353 0.97 31.46 -13.25
C ILE A 353 2.18 31.54 -14.18
N HIS A 354 2.50 30.47 -14.87
CA HIS A 354 3.14 30.51 -16.18
C HIS A 354 2.22 29.80 -17.15
N ILE A 355 1.44 30.57 -17.84
CA ILE A 355 0.76 30.17 -19.07
C ILE A 355 1.76 30.22 -20.20
#